data_1b98ee7aa6b37621d0e202068fd32a93
#
_entry.id   1b98ee7aa6b37621d0e202068fd32a93
#
_cell.length_a   1.000
_cell.length_b   1.000
_cell.length_c   1.000
_cell.angle_alpha   90.00
_cell.angle_beta   90.00
_cell.angle_gamma   90.00
#
_symmetry.space_group_name_H-M   'P 1'
#
loop_
_entity.id
_entity.type
_entity.pdbx_description
1 polymer ?
#
loop_
_entity_poly.entity_id
_entity_poly.type
_entity_poly.pdbx_seq_one_letter_code
_entity_poly.pdbx_strand_id
1 'polypeptide(L)'
;MIRENRSVAFHTLGCKLNFSETSAIARLFAEKGFVKKDFSEAADIYVVNTCSVTENADKETKFIVKNALKKNPNAFVAIVGCYAQLKPEAIAKIEGVDVVLGASEKFKLLNYINLSQKNTHAVVHNCEITEVNTFVDAYSSGDRTRSFLKVQDGCDYSCTFCTIPLARGSSRSDTIENVINNAKKLRALV
;
A
#
# COMPACT_ATOMS: atom_id res chain seq x y z
N MET A 1 6.30 2.66 23.17
CA MET A 1 4.93 2.24 23.54
C MET A 1 3.97 2.89 22.55
N ILE A 2 3.30 2.10 21.69
CA ILE A 2 2.23 2.60 20.81
C ILE A 2 1.05 2.89 21.73
N ARG A 3 0.59 4.14 21.79
CA ARG A 3 -0.59 4.50 22.60
C ARG A 3 -1.80 3.75 22.06
N GLU A 4 -2.58 3.10 22.94
CA GLU A 4 -3.86 2.49 22.62
C GLU A 4 -4.77 3.50 21.92
N ASN A 5 -5.50 3.07 20.88
CA ASN A 5 -6.48 3.83 20.09
C ASN A 5 -5.96 4.76 18.97
N ARG A 6 -4.79 4.52 18.38
CA ARG A 6 -4.40 5.25 17.17
C ARG A 6 -5.20 4.78 15.96
N SER A 7 -5.51 5.71 15.07
CA SER A 7 -6.37 5.46 13.91
C SER A 7 -5.60 5.48 12.61
N VAL A 8 -6.03 4.64 11.66
CA VAL A 8 -5.47 4.57 10.31
C VAL A 8 -6.59 4.55 9.27
N ALA A 9 -6.42 5.31 8.20
CA ALA A 9 -7.32 5.32 7.06
C ALA A 9 -6.55 4.93 5.78
N PHE A 10 -7.21 4.15 4.92
CA PHE A 10 -6.61 3.61 3.70
C PHE A 10 -7.33 4.14 2.46
N HIS A 11 -6.56 4.51 1.45
CA HIS A 11 -7.07 4.79 0.12
C HIS A 11 -6.34 3.93 -0.92
N THR A 12 -7.09 3.29 -1.81
CA THR A 12 -6.50 2.41 -2.83
C THR A 12 -6.86 2.89 -4.22
N LEU A 13 -5.84 3.19 -4.99
CA LEU A 13 -5.93 3.44 -6.42
C LEU A 13 -5.57 2.19 -7.21
N GLY A 14 -6.21 2.02 -8.36
CA GLY A 14 -5.82 1.04 -9.37
C GLY A 14 -6.54 -0.30 -9.27
N CYS A 15 -5.78 -1.39 -9.31
CA CYS A 15 -6.29 -2.72 -9.61
C CYS A 15 -6.71 -3.54 -8.38
N LYS A 16 -7.31 -4.70 -8.65
CA LYS A 16 -7.72 -5.67 -7.62
C LYS A 16 -6.55 -6.16 -6.76
N LEU A 17 -5.34 -6.19 -7.35
CA LEU A 17 -4.13 -6.58 -6.64
C LEU A 17 -3.74 -5.54 -5.58
N ASN A 18 -3.74 -4.25 -5.94
CA ASN A 18 -3.52 -3.17 -4.96
C ASN A 18 -4.56 -3.23 -3.83
N PHE A 19 -5.80 -3.56 -4.17
CA PHE A 19 -6.86 -3.68 -3.17
C PHE A 19 -6.60 -4.83 -2.18
N SER A 20 -6.20 -6.02 -2.66
CA SER A 20 -5.85 -7.13 -1.77
C SER A 20 -4.62 -6.81 -0.90
N GLU A 21 -3.63 -6.10 -1.46
CA GLU A 21 -2.44 -5.65 -0.72
C GLU A 21 -2.79 -4.63 0.36
N THR A 22 -3.67 -3.66 0.06
CA THR A 22 -4.16 -2.71 1.07
C THR A 22 -4.90 -3.43 2.20
N SER A 23 -5.74 -4.41 1.88
CA SER A 23 -6.45 -5.21 2.90
C SER A 23 -5.46 -6.01 3.77
N ALA A 24 -4.39 -6.55 3.19
CA ALA A 24 -3.33 -7.22 3.95
C ALA A 24 -2.61 -6.26 4.89
N ILE A 25 -2.22 -5.07 4.40
CA ILE A 25 -1.59 -4.03 5.23
C ILE A 25 -2.54 -3.60 6.36
N ALA A 26 -3.83 -3.42 6.07
CA ALA A 26 -4.83 -3.03 7.07
C ALA A 26 -4.96 -4.07 8.20
N ARG A 27 -4.85 -5.37 7.90
CA ARG A 27 -4.82 -6.42 8.93
C ARG A 27 -3.59 -6.30 9.82
N LEU A 28 -2.41 -6.03 9.27
CA LEU A 28 -1.20 -5.80 10.08
C LEU A 28 -1.36 -4.63 11.06
N PHE A 29 -2.05 -3.57 10.64
CA PHE A 29 -2.38 -2.46 11.53
C PHE A 29 -3.37 -2.86 12.62
N ALA A 30 -4.41 -3.61 12.26
CA ALA A 30 -5.40 -4.10 13.23
C ALA A 30 -4.77 -5.01 14.29
N GLU A 31 -3.85 -5.92 13.89
CA GLU A 31 -3.07 -6.78 14.79
C GLU A 31 -2.21 -5.98 15.78
N LYS A 32 -1.83 -4.76 15.43
CA LYS A 32 -1.09 -3.82 16.30
C LYS A 32 -2.00 -2.87 17.08
N GLY A 33 -3.32 -3.10 17.06
CA GLY A 33 -4.28 -2.32 17.83
C GLY A 33 -4.68 -0.96 17.20
N PHE A 34 -4.39 -0.72 15.93
CA PHE A 34 -4.88 0.47 15.26
C PHE A 34 -6.36 0.33 14.89
N VAL A 35 -7.10 1.41 15.04
CA VAL A 35 -8.51 1.49 14.64
C VAL A 35 -8.59 1.95 13.18
N LYS A 36 -9.17 1.12 12.31
CA LYS A 36 -9.44 1.50 10.92
C LYS A 36 -10.60 2.51 10.88
N LYS A 37 -10.38 3.62 10.20
CA LYS A 37 -11.38 4.67 9.92
C LYS A 37 -11.67 4.77 8.44
N ASP A 38 -12.81 5.39 8.10
CA ASP A 38 -13.07 5.80 6.73
C ASP A 38 -12.08 6.89 6.31
N PHE A 39 -11.71 6.90 5.02
CA PHE A 39 -10.76 7.89 4.51
C PHE A 39 -11.33 9.32 4.53
N SER A 40 -12.64 9.47 4.66
CA SER A 40 -13.31 10.75 4.85
C SER A 40 -13.21 11.32 6.26
N GLU A 41 -12.79 10.53 7.25
CA GLU A 41 -12.64 10.93 8.65
C GLU A 41 -11.21 11.40 8.96
N ALA A 42 -11.07 12.11 10.09
CA ALA A 42 -9.74 12.45 10.62
C ALA A 42 -9.07 11.20 11.23
N ALA A 43 -7.89 10.83 10.70
CA ALA A 43 -7.09 9.72 11.16
C ALA A 43 -5.67 10.18 11.52
N ASP A 44 -4.98 9.40 12.37
CA ASP A 44 -3.58 9.70 12.75
C ASP A 44 -2.61 9.30 11.63
N ILE A 45 -3.01 8.31 10.83
CA ILE A 45 -2.21 7.78 9.71
C ILE A 45 -3.12 7.68 8.48
N TYR A 46 -2.61 8.13 7.33
CA TYR A 46 -3.21 7.87 6.03
C TYR A 46 -2.25 7.04 5.18
N VAL A 47 -2.74 5.92 4.67
CA VAL A 47 -2.00 5.04 3.76
C VAL A 47 -2.64 5.09 2.38
N VAL A 48 -1.89 5.53 1.38
CA VAL A 48 -2.36 5.61 -0.01
C VAL A 48 -1.61 4.59 -0.85
N ASN A 49 -2.32 3.57 -1.31
CA ASN A 49 -1.77 2.57 -2.23
C ASN A 49 -2.02 3.04 -3.67
N THR A 50 -0.95 3.38 -4.36
CA THR A 50 -0.97 4.08 -5.64
C THR A 50 -0.85 3.15 -6.84
N CYS A 51 -1.39 3.59 -7.97
CA CYS A 51 -1.31 2.93 -9.27
C CYS A 51 -0.47 3.74 -10.25
N SER A 52 0.16 3.08 -11.20
CA SER A 52 1.03 3.72 -12.21
C SER A 52 0.45 3.71 -13.63
N VAL A 53 -0.77 3.22 -13.81
CA VAL A 53 -1.34 2.98 -15.14
C VAL A 53 -1.99 4.24 -15.74
N THR A 54 -2.22 5.28 -14.94
CA THR A 54 -2.88 6.51 -15.41
C THR A 54 -1.86 7.66 -15.54
N GLU A 55 -1.95 8.43 -16.62
CA GLU A 55 -1.18 9.68 -16.81
C GLU A 55 -1.43 10.71 -15.69
N ASN A 56 -2.55 10.60 -15.01
CA ASN A 56 -2.97 11.49 -13.94
C ASN A 56 -2.60 11.01 -12.52
N ALA A 57 -1.85 9.91 -12.39
CA ALA A 57 -1.51 9.34 -11.08
C ALA A 57 -0.86 10.36 -10.11
N ASP A 58 -0.02 11.25 -10.64
CA ASP A 58 0.61 12.32 -9.85
C ASP A 58 -0.43 13.33 -9.31
N LYS A 59 -1.32 13.81 -10.18
CA LYS A 59 -2.38 14.77 -9.78
C LYS A 59 -3.34 14.16 -8.77
N GLU A 60 -3.70 12.90 -9.00
CA GLU A 60 -4.61 12.16 -8.14
C GLU A 60 -3.99 11.91 -6.77
N THR A 61 -2.72 11.48 -6.73
CA THR A 61 -1.99 11.29 -5.47
C THR A 61 -1.89 12.59 -4.68
N LYS A 62 -1.49 13.71 -5.32
CA LYS A 62 -1.45 15.04 -4.69
C LYS A 62 -2.81 15.47 -4.12
N PHE A 63 -3.89 15.25 -4.87
CA PHE A 63 -5.24 15.56 -4.43
C PHE A 63 -5.65 14.77 -3.18
N ILE A 64 -5.34 13.46 -3.17
CA ILE A 64 -5.64 12.56 -2.04
C ILE A 64 -4.86 12.98 -0.79
N VAL A 65 -3.56 13.24 -0.91
CA VAL A 65 -2.71 13.72 0.19
C VAL A 65 -3.25 15.04 0.75
N LYS A 66 -3.56 16.00 -0.11
CA LYS A 66 -4.14 17.29 0.30
C LYS A 66 -5.46 17.11 1.06
N ASN A 67 -6.32 16.20 0.60
CA ASN A 67 -7.59 15.91 1.27
C ASN A 67 -7.41 15.23 2.63
N ALA A 68 -6.44 14.33 2.77
CA ALA A 68 -6.08 13.73 4.05
C ALA A 68 -5.60 14.78 5.05
N LEU A 69 -4.68 15.65 4.64
CA LEU A 69 -4.12 16.71 5.49
C LEU A 69 -5.09 17.84 5.84
N LYS A 70 -6.14 18.06 5.02
CA LYS A 70 -7.23 18.97 5.40
C LYS A 70 -8.01 18.46 6.62
N LYS A 71 -8.09 17.15 6.83
CA LYS A 71 -8.81 16.52 7.94
C LYS A 71 -7.97 16.44 9.20
N ASN A 72 -6.69 16.09 9.05
CA ASN A 72 -5.70 16.11 10.12
C ASN A 72 -4.35 16.60 9.58
N PRO A 73 -4.00 17.88 9.77
CA PRO A 73 -2.72 18.45 9.29
C PRO A 73 -1.48 17.76 9.88
N ASN A 74 -1.62 17.14 11.04
CA ASN A 74 -0.53 16.45 11.73
C ASN A 74 -0.48 14.94 11.43
N ALA A 75 -1.35 14.42 10.55
CA ALA A 75 -1.37 13.02 10.22
C ALA A 75 -0.08 12.56 9.54
N PHE A 76 0.34 11.35 9.85
CA PHE A 76 1.41 10.66 9.12
C PHE A 76 0.87 10.13 7.79
N VAL A 77 1.50 10.50 6.68
CA VAL A 77 1.06 10.10 5.33
C VAL A 77 2.09 9.18 4.69
N ALA A 78 1.67 7.95 4.43
CA ALA A 78 2.47 6.93 3.76
C ALA A 78 1.95 6.65 2.35
N ILE A 79 2.85 6.68 1.37
CA ILE A 79 2.53 6.34 -0.01
C ILE A 79 3.21 5.02 -0.37
N VAL A 80 2.43 4.07 -0.87
CA VAL A 80 2.89 2.75 -1.30
C VAL A 80 2.37 2.42 -2.70
N GLY A 81 2.78 1.30 -3.26
CA GLY A 81 2.21 0.77 -4.51
C GLY A 81 3.07 0.99 -5.76
N CYS A 82 2.48 0.76 -6.94
CA CYS A 82 3.23 0.75 -8.19
C CYS A 82 3.83 2.12 -8.54
N TYR A 83 3.11 3.21 -8.29
CA TYR A 83 3.63 4.55 -8.55
C TYR A 83 4.75 4.92 -7.59
N ALA A 84 4.64 4.50 -6.32
CA ALA A 84 5.71 4.66 -5.32
C ALA A 84 7.00 3.93 -5.73
N GLN A 85 6.89 2.78 -6.39
CA GLN A 85 8.05 2.06 -6.93
C GLN A 85 8.67 2.76 -8.13
N LEU A 86 7.85 3.26 -9.06
CA LEU A 86 8.34 3.80 -10.33
C LEU A 86 8.85 5.24 -10.24
N LYS A 87 8.25 6.07 -9.39
CA LYS A 87 8.58 7.50 -9.28
C LYS A 87 8.65 7.96 -7.83
N PRO A 88 9.46 7.32 -6.98
CA PRO A 88 9.51 7.62 -5.55
C PRO A 88 9.90 9.08 -5.27
N GLU A 89 10.86 9.62 -6.02
CA GLU A 89 11.34 11.00 -5.86
C GLU A 89 10.28 12.05 -6.23
N ALA A 90 9.42 11.75 -7.20
CA ALA A 90 8.31 12.65 -7.56
C ALA A 90 7.27 12.70 -6.44
N ILE A 91 6.99 11.55 -5.82
CA ILE A 91 6.06 11.45 -4.69
C ILE A 91 6.66 12.10 -3.44
N ALA A 92 7.96 11.92 -3.19
CA ALA A 92 8.64 12.51 -2.04
C ALA A 92 8.61 14.06 -2.03
N LYS A 93 8.44 14.69 -3.20
CA LYS A 93 8.25 16.15 -3.34
C LYS A 93 6.82 16.62 -3.04
N ILE A 94 5.87 15.72 -2.84
CA ILE A 94 4.50 16.09 -2.49
C ILE A 94 4.50 16.53 -1.03
N GLU A 95 4.10 17.78 -0.81
CA GLU A 95 4.04 18.38 0.54
C GLU A 95 3.14 17.53 1.46
N GLY A 96 3.68 17.21 2.62
CA GLY A 96 2.98 16.48 3.68
C GLY A 96 3.05 14.96 3.58
N VAL A 97 3.74 14.40 2.59
CA VAL A 97 4.10 12.97 2.59
C VAL A 97 5.25 12.75 3.56
N ASP A 98 5.16 11.73 4.40
CA ASP A 98 6.18 11.38 5.40
C ASP A 98 7.05 10.21 4.95
N VAL A 99 6.48 9.23 4.25
CA VAL A 99 7.23 8.06 3.77
C VAL A 99 6.71 7.56 2.41
N VAL A 100 7.65 7.14 1.57
CA VAL A 100 7.37 6.48 0.28
C VAL A 100 8.02 5.10 0.30
N LEU A 101 7.21 4.05 0.13
CA LEU A 101 7.68 2.67 0.18
C LEU A 101 7.48 1.96 -1.15
N GLY A 102 8.56 1.43 -1.71
CA GLY A 102 8.56 0.60 -2.88
C GLY A 102 8.02 -0.81 -2.65
N ALA A 103 8.16 -1.65 -3.66
CA ALA A 103 7.56 -3.00 -3.69
C ALA A 103 8.05 -3.92 -2.58
N SER A 104 9.33 -3.84 -2.18
CA SER A 104 9.93 -4.65 -1.11
C SER A 104 9.50 -4.24 0.30
N GLU A 105 9.14 -2.96 0.49
CA GLU A 105 8.99 -2.37 1.82
C GLU A 105 7.54 -2.10 2.23
N LYS A 106 6.60 -2.08 1.28
CA LYS A 106 5.19 -1.71 1.54
C LYS A 106 4.50 -2.53 2.64
N PHE A 107 4.85 -3.81 2.79
CA PHE A 107 4.30 -4.67 3.85
C PHE A 107 5.01 -4.51 5.21
N LYS A 108 6.12 -3.78 5.23
CA LYS A 108 6.87 -3.45 6.44
C LYS A 108 6.55 -2.03 6.93
N LEU A 109 5.49 -1.40 6.43
CA LEU A 109 5.12 -0.01 6.70
C LEU A 109 5.13 0.34 8.20
N LEU A 110 4.70 -0.58 9.06
CA LEU A 110 4.69 -0.38 10.52
C LEU A 110 6.07 -0.06 11.12
N ASN A 111 7.15 -0.50 10.48
CA ASN A 111 8.52 -0.25 10.93
C ASN A 111 8.97 1.20 10.66
N TYR A 112 8.27 1.90 9.76
CA TYR A 112 8.62 3.25 9.32
C TYR A 112 7.75 4.34 9.94
N ILE A 113 6.75 3.97 10.73
CA ILE A 113 5.81 4.92 11.33
C ILE A 113 6.44 5.57 12.56
N ASN A 114 6.65 6.87 12.49
CA ASN A 114 7.01 7.69 13.63
C ASN A 114 5.94 8.77 13.83
N LEU A 115 5.09 8.59 14.83
CA LEU A 115 4.01 9.52 15.14
C LEU A 115 4.40 10.59 16.18
N SER A 116 5.65 10.59 16.62
CA SER A 116 6.15 11.59 17.57
C SER A 116 6.53 12.89 16.87
N GLN A 117 6.87 12.80 15.59
CA GLN A 117 7.29 13.96 14.80
C GLN A 117 6.92 13.73 13.33
N LYS A 118 6.27 14.70 12.72
CA LYS A 118 6.02 14.74 11.28
C LYS A 118 7.32 15.07 10.55
N ASN A 119 7.62 14.35 9.49
CA ASN A 119 8.81 14.59 8.70
C ASN A 119 8.68 15.91 7.91
N THR A 120 9.74 16.70 7.88
CA THR A 120 9.84 17.90 7.02
C THR A 120 9.99 17.52 5.55
N HIS A 121 10.58 16.37 5.29
CA HIS A 121 10.75 15.78 3.96
C HIS A 121 10.39 14.31 4.02
N ALA A 122 9.79 13.80 2.95
CA ALA A 122 9.46 12.39 2.84
C ALA A 122 10.74 11.52 2.83
N VAL A 123 10.72 10.45 3.61
CA VAL A 123 11.76 9.42 3.56
C VAL A 123 11.38 8.39 2.51
N VAL A 124 12.32 8.06 1.62
CA VAL A 124 12.11 7.08 0.55
C VAL A 124 12.82 5.77 0.90
N HIS A 125 12.07 4.68 0.92
CA HIS A 125 12.61 3.32 1.01
C HIS A 125 12.19 2.55 -0.25
N ASN A 126 13.09 2.45 -1.18
CA ASN A 126 12.92 1.77 -2.45
C ASN A 126 14.17 0.96 -2.78
N CYS A 127 14.03 -0.05 -3.63
CA CYS A 127 15.14 -0.82 -4.18
C CYS A 127 14.92 -1.00 -5.69
N GLU A 128 15.95 -1.44 -6.38
CA GLU A 128 15.80 -1.86 -7.77
C GLU A 128 14.80 -3.01 -7.85
N ILE A 129 13.87 -2.90 -8.80
CA ILE A 129 12.78 -3.88 -8.90
C ILE A 129 13.28 -5.31 -9.20
N THR A 130 14.45 -5.44 -9.79
CA THR A 130 15.14 -6.71 -10.06
C THR A 130 15.60 -7.43 -8.80
N GLU A 131 15.73 -6.70 -7.68
CA GLU A 131 16.11 -7.26 -6.38
C GLU A 131 14.92 -7.84 -5.61
N VAL A 132 13.69 -7.56 -6.07
CA VAL A 132 12.46 -8.01 -5.40
C VAL A 132 12.16 -9.45 -5.79
N ASN A 133 12.66 -10.41 -5.01
CA ASN A 133 12.54 -11.84 -5.26
C ASN A 133 11.53 -12.54 -4.33
N THR A 134 10.99 -11.83 -3.34
CA THR A 134 10.04 -12.40 -2.39
C THR A 134 8.60 -12.20 -2.83
N PHE A 135 7.78 -13.23 -2.65
CA PHE A 135 6.34 -13.14 -2.75
C PHE A 135 5.75 -12.88 -1.36
N VAL A 136 4.87 -11.90 -1.25
CA VAL A 136 4.08 -11.66 -0.04
C VAL A 136 2.63 -11.90 -0.39
N ASP A 137 1.99 -12.82 0.31
CA ASP A 137 0.59 -13.14 0.12
C ASP A 137 -0.32 -11.97 0.52
N ALA A 138 -1.43 -11.85 -0.19
CA ALA A 138 -2.43 -10.84 0.12
C ALA A 138 -3.82 -11.31 -0.32
N TYR A 139 -4.81 -11.00 0.50
CA TYR A 139 -6.21 -11.23 0.15
C TYR A 139 -7.08 -10.12 0.75
N SER A 140 -8.22 -9.88 0.12
CA SER A 140 -9.23 -8.95 0.64
C SER A 140 -10.39 -9.73 1.26
N SER A 141 -10.93 -9.24 2.37
CA SER A 141 -12.12 -9.79 3.02
C SER A 141 -12.92 -8.71 3.72
N GLY A 142 -14.24 -8.79 3.63
CA GLY A 142 -15.16 -7.92 4.38
C GLY A 142 -15.35 -6.50 3.84
N ASP A 143 -14.54 -6.03 2.91
CA ASP A 143 -14.61 -4.68 2.38
C ASP A 143 -15.51 -4.56 1.12
N ARG A 144 -15.84 -5.68 0.47
CA ARG A 144 -16.64 -5.74 -0.77
C ARG A 144 -17.39 -7.05 -0.87
N THR A 145 -18.34 -7.15 -1.79
CA THR A 145 -19.09 -8.38 -2.11
C THR A 145 -18.25 -9.50 -2.70
N ARG A 146 -17.02 -9.20 -3.16
CA ARG A 146 -16.07 -10.17 -3.73
C ARG A 146 -14.75 -10.08 -3.01
N SER A 147 -14.21 -11.24 -2.63
CA SER A 147 -12.84 -11.34 -2.13
C SER A 147 -11.86 -11.54 -3.28
N PHE A 148 -10.67 -10.96 -3.15
CA PHE A 148 -9.57 -11.14 -4.09
C PHE A 148 -8.42 -11.84 -3.38
N LEU A 149 -7.88 -12.87 -4.00
CA LEU A 149 -6.72 -13.61 -3.53
C LEU A 149 -5.56 -13.38 -4.50
N LYS A 150 -4.45 -12.88 -3.99
CA LYS A 150 -3.20 -12.72 -4.74
C LYS A 150 -2.52 -14.07 -4.83
N VAL A 151 -2.40 -14.62 -6.04
CA VAL A 151 -1.71 -15.88 -6.30
C VAL A 151 -0.37 -15.68 -7.02
N GLN A 152 -0.21 -14.53 -7.67
CA GLN A 152 0.99 -14.16 -8.43
C GLN A 152 1.23 -12.65 -8.31
N ASP A 153 2.50 -12.22 -8.37
CA ASP A 153 2.95 -10.85 -8.49
C ASP A 153 4.01 -10.75 -9.59
N GLY A 154 4.10 -9.57 -10.24
CA GLY A 154 5.01 -9.35 -11.35
C GLY A 154 4.60 -10.04 -12.64
N CYS A 155 5.44 -9.94 -13.67
CA CYS A 155 5.18 -10.50 -14.99
C CYS A 155 6.48 -10.62 -15.79
N ASP A 156 6.68 -11.76 -16.47
CA ASP A 156 7.89 -12.02 -17.28
C ASP A 156 7.76 -11.55 -18.74
N TYR A 157 6.57 -11.05 -19.13
CA TYR A 157 6.35 -10.53 -20.48
C TYR A 157 6.81 -9.08 -20.61
N SER A 158 7.47 -8.76 -21.71
CA SER A 158 8.00 -7.43 -22.04
C SER A 158 7.12 -6.69 -23.05
N CYS A 159 5.82 -6.57 -22.78
CA CYS A 159 4.90 -5.81 -23.64
C CYS A 159 5.30 -4.32 -23.64
N THR A 160 5.37 -3.71 -24.83
CA THR A 160 5.90 -2.34 -25.03
C THR A 160 5.15 -1.24 -24.28
N PHE A 161 3.86 -1.46 -23.98
CA PHE A 161 2.98 -0.51 -23.27
C PHE A 161 2.78 -0.82 -21.79
N CYS A 162 3.34 -1.94 -21.28
CA CYS A 162 3.02 -2.43 -19.94
C CYS A 162 4.05 -2.01 -18.92
N THR A 163 3.60 -1.34 -17.87
CA THR A 163 4.45 -0.90 -16.76
C THR A 163 4.56 -1.93 -15.62
N ILE A 164 3.84 -3.07 -15.70
CA ILE A 164 3.83 -4.07 -14.63
C ILE A 164 5.22 -4.63 -14.33
N PRO A 165 6.05 -5.07 -15.32
CA PRO A 165 7.39 -5.56 -15.03
C PRO A 165 8.27 -4.50 -14.34
N LEU A 166 8.13 -3.23 -14.72
CA LEU A 166 8.89 -2.13 -14.15
C LEU A 166 8.48 -1.80 -12.70
N ALA A 167 7.18 -2.00 -12.37
CA ALA A 167 6.65 -1.65 -11.06
C ALA A 167 6.62 -2.82 -10.08
N ARG A 168 6.61 -4.07 -10.59
CA ARG A 168 6.42 -5.27 -9.80
C ARG A 168 7.48 -6.33 -10.02
N GLY A 169 8.35 -6.17 -11.04
CA GLY A 169 9.42 -7.10 -11.38
C GLY A 169 8.95 -8.38 -12.05
N SER A 170 9.83 -9.38 -12.04
CA SER A 170 9.58 -10.70 -12.61
C SER A 170 8.43 -11.42 -11.90
N SER A 171 7.84 -12.40 -12.58
CA SER A 171 6.74 -13.21 -12.07
C SER A 171 7.17 -14.01 -10.83
N ARG A 172 6.41 -13.88 -9.76
CA ARG A 172 6.57 -14.63 -8.52
C ARG A 172 5.21 -15.12 -8.07
N SER A 173 5.11 -16.40 -7.76
CA SER A 173 3.87 -17.04 -7.30
C SER A 173 4.00 -17.54 -5.88
N ASP A 174 2.88 -17.64 -5.20
CA ASP A 174 2.79 -18.34 -3.93
C ASP A 174 2.86 -19.86 -4.12
N THR A 175 3.11 -20.58 -3.05
CA THR A 175 3.00 -22.03 -3.06
C THR A 175 1.55 -22.46 -3.15
N ILE A 176 1.29 -23.61 -3.78
CA ILE A 176 -0.07 -24.17 -3.89
C ILE A 176 -0.69 -24.33 -2.50
N GLU A 177 0.08 -24.80 -1.53
CA GLU A 177 -0.37 -25.00 -0.15
C GLU A 177 -0.83 -23.68 0.50
N ASN A 178 -0.04 -22.61 0.38
CA ASN A 178 -0.39 -21.29 0.92
C ASN A 178 -1.63 -20.71 0.24
N VAL A 179 -1.75 -20.85 -1.09
CA VAL A 179 -2.94 -20.43 -1.84
C VAL A 179 -4.19 -21.13 -1.31
N ILE A 180 -4.13 -22.46 -1.13
CA ILE A 180 -5.25 -23.24 -0.61
C ILE A 180 -5.58 -22.83 0.83
N ASN A 181 -4.57 -22.63 1.68
CA ASN A 181 -4.78 -22.21 3.06
C ASN A 181 -5.42 -20.81 3.14
N ASN A 182 -4.97 -19.86 2.32
CA ASN A 182 -5.58 -18.54 2.25
C ASN A 182 -7.00 -18.56 1.68
N ALA A 183 -7.28 -19.43 0.70
CA ALA A 183 -8.63 -19.63 0.20
C ALA A 183 -9.58 -20.20 1.28
N LYS A 184 -9.10 -21.17 2.10
CA LYS A 184 -9.86 -21.71 3.24
C LYS A 184 -10.14 -20.62 4.30
N LYS A 185 -9.15 -19.77 4.62
CA LYS A 185 -9.35 -18.62 5.54
C LYS A 185 -10.43 -17.68 4.99
N LEU A 186 -10.36 -17.33 3.69
CA LEU A 186 -11.37 -16.49 3.06
C LEU A 186 -12.79 -17.08 3.16
N ARG A 187 -12.93 -18.39 2.89
CA ARG A 187 -14.21 -19.08 3.02
C ARG A 187 -14.79 -19.01 4.44
N ALA A 188 -13.93 -19.04 5.46
CA ALA A 188 -14.37 -18.95 6.86
C ALA A 188 -14.80 -17.54 7.29
N LEU A 189 -14.50 -16.51 6.50
CA LEU A 189 -14.84 -15.10 6.76
C LEU A 189 -16.09 -14.63 6.01
N VAL A 190 -16.67 -15.46 5.15
CA VAL A 190 -17.89 -15.25 4.38
C VAL A 190 -19.01 -16.11 4.94
#